data_b64e9d8e9389093e1a30097447899351
#
_entry.id   b64e9d8e9389093e1a30097447899351
#
_cell.length_a   1.000
_cell.length_b   1.000
_cell.length_c   1.000
_cell.angle_alpha   90.00
_cell.angle_beta   90.00
_cell.angle_gamma   90.00
#
_symmetry.space_group_name_H-M   'P 1'
#
loop_
_entity.id
_entity.type
_entity.pdbx_description
1 polymer ?
#
loop_
_entity_poly.entity_id
_entity_poly.type
_entity_poly.pdbx_seq_one_letter_code
_entity_poly.pdbx_strand_id
1 'polypeptide(L)'
;MEYLKNAEFVKSVFKKNDFPEEILPTFVLVGKSNVGKSSFINALANNKKLAKVGNSPGKTRSINYFNINNEFYLVDLPGYGYSKMSKSEKENINSLTNSFLENNSFIKHVFFLVDIRHEPTVNDRAMYDWLAEKEIPCTIIANKADKLSKLKIENSIKTIQKQLFASDDIIAFSSDNKTGVENVILKIKNEF
;
A
#
# COMPACT_ATOMS: atom_id res chain seq x y z
N MET A 1 17.93 5.91 12.23
CA MET A 1 16.77 5.50 11.38
C MET A 1 17.31 5.10 10.03
N GLU A 2 17.07 3.89 9.61
CA GLU A 2 17.45 3.36 8.31
C GLU A 2 16.34 3.64 7.29
N TYR A 3 16.70 3.92 6.04
CA TYR A 3 15.77 4.15 4.94
C TYR A 3 16.13 3.24 3.76
N LEU A 4 15.17 3.00 2.88
CA LEU A 4 15.42 2.33 1.60
C LEU A 4 16.31 3.20 0.74
N LYS A 5 17.47 2.66 0.32
CA LYS A 5 18.45 3.38 -0.50
C LYS A 5 18.23 3.06 -1.98
N ASN A 6 18.78 3.91 -2.87
CA ASN A 6 18.75 3.70 -4.32
C ASN A 6 17.34 3.34 -4.84
N ALA A 7 16.34 4.11 -4.37
CA ALA A 7 14.95 3.92 -4.77
C ALA A 7 14.66 4.73 -6.03
N GLU A 8 14.25 4.07 -7.10
CA GLU A 8 14.00 4.68 -8.41
C GLU A 8 12.63 4.30 -8.95
N PHE A 9 11.95 5.27 -9.58
CA PHE A 9 10.73 4.99 -10.33
C PHE A 9 11.08 4.28 -11.64
N VAL A 10 10.47 3.11 -11.88
CA VAL A 10 10.70 2.33 -13.09
C VAL A 10 9.69 2.69 -14.16
N LYS A 11 8.42 2.42 -13.92
CA LYS A 11 7.35 2.66 -14.89
C LYS A 11 5.95 2.65 -14.27
N SER A 12 5.00 3.20 -15.01
CA SER A 12 3.57 3.05 -14.76
C SER A 12 2.97 2.07 -15.75
N VAL A 13 2.24 1.08 -15.25
CA VAL A 13 1.58 0.04 -16.04
C VAL A 13 0.08 0.31 -16.07
N PHE A 14 -0.47 0.38 -17.28
CA PHE A 14 -1.89 0.62 -17.54
C PHE A 14 -2.61 -0.61 -18.12
N LYS A 15 -1.85 -1.57 -18.66
CA LYS A 15 -2.36 -2.80 -19.31
C LYS A 15 -1.55 -4.00 -18.86
N LYS A 16 -2.16 -5.18 -18.90
CA LYS A 16 -1.52 -6.44 -18.48
C LYS A 16 -0.22 -6.76 -19.22
N ASN A 17 -0.12 -6.39 -20.49
CA ASN A 17 1.05 -6.68 -21.32
C ASN A 17 2.25 -5.75 -21.08
N ASP A 18 2.10 -4.75 -20.21
CA ASP A 18 3.13 -3.74 -19.95
C ASP A 18 3.91 -4.02 -18.64
N PHE A 19 3.70 -5.16 -17.99
CA PHE A 19 4.45 -5.51 -16.78
C PHE A 19 5.96 -5.58 -17.06
N PRO A 20 6.82 -5.26 -16.07
CA PRO A 20 8.27 -5.43 -16.22
C PRO A 20 8.63 -6.88 -16.57
N GLU A 21 9.61 -7.04 -17.48
CA GLU A 21 10.16 -8.37 -17.83
C GLU A 21 11.06 -8.90 -16.71
N GLU A 22 11.77 -8.00 -16.03
CA GLU A 22 12.61 -8.35 -14.90
C GLU A 22 11.77 -8.75 -13.69
N ILE A 23 12.12 -9.88 -13.12
CA ILE A 23 11.36 -10.52 -12.06
C ILE A 23 12.13 -10.37 -10.76
N LEU A 24 11.65 -9.50 -9.88
CA LEU A 24 12.20 -9.29 -8.53
C LEU A 24 11.14 -9.60 -7.47
N PRO A 25 11.57 -9.96 -6.24
CA PRO A 25 10.67 -9.98 -5.09
C PRO A 25 9.87 -8.69 -5.01
N THR A 26 8.58 -8.79 -4.72
CA THR A 26 7.66 -7.64 -4.84
C THR A 26 6.90 -7.39 -3.55
N PHE A 27 6.99 -6.16 -3.05
CA PHE A 27 6.20 -5.65 -1.92
C PHE A 27 5.12 -4.70 -2.44
N VAL A 28 3.87 -4.98 -2.14
CA VAL A 28 2.72 -4.33 -2.77
C VAL A 28 2.00 -3.41 -1.81
N LEU A 29 1.64 -2.21 -2.26
CA LEU A 29 0.83 -1.26 -1.50
C LEU A 29 -0.61 -1.28 -1.99
N VAL A 30 -1.51 -1.61 -1.10
CA VAL A 30 -2.96 -1.65 -1.34
C VAL A 30 -3.65 -0.68 -0.37
N GLY A 31 -4.71 -0.04 -0.80
CA GLY A 31 -5.50 0.83 0.06
C GLY A 31 -6.34 1.84 -0.71
N LYS A 32 -7.27 2.46 0.00
CA LYS A 32 -8.19 3.46 -0.55
C LYS A 32 -7.46 4.63 -1.21
N SER A 33 -8.10 5.27 -2.18
CA SER A 33 -7.58 6.53 -2.76
C SER A 33 -7.34 7.57 -1.66
N ASN A 34 -6.21 8.28 -1.74
CA ASN A 34 -5.78 9.29 -0.77
C ASN A 34 -5.52 8.76 0.67
N VAL A 35 -5.39 7.46 0.86
CA VAL A 35 -4.96 6.89 2.15
C VAL A 35 -3.50 7.20 2.48
N GLY A 36 -2.69 7.54 1.45
CA GLY A 36 -1.30 7.97 1.60
C GLY A 36 -0.25 6.99 1.09
N LYS A 37 -0.58 6.10 0.14
CA LYS A 37 0.37 5.11 -0.43
C LYS A 37 1.63 5.77 -1.01
N SER A 38 1.49 6.77 -1.88
CA SER A 38 2.65 7.47 -2.46
C SER A 38 3.47 8.22 -1.40
N SER A 39 2.83 8.77 -0.36
CA SER A 39 3.55 9.38 0.76
C SER A 39 4.30 8.34 1.61
N PHE A 40 3.74 7.15 1.75
CA PHE A 40 4.37 6.01 2.41
C PHE A 40 5.66 5.60 1.69
N ILE A 41 5.64 5.44 0.36
CA ILE A 41 6.84 5.17 -0.46
C ILE A 41 7.91 6.25 -0.23
N ASN A 42 7.50 7.51 -0.33
CA ASN A 42 8.40 8.64 -0.13
C ASN A 42 9.02 8.65 1.29
N ALA A 43 8.25 8.23 2.29
CA ALA A 43 8.73 8.15 3.66
C ALA A 43 9.75 7.04 3.86
N LEU A 44 9.52 5.84 3.28
CA LEU A 44 10.45 4.72 3.36
C LEU A 44 11.77 5.00 2.63
N ALA A 45 11.70 5.67 1.48
CA ALA A 45 12.87 6.04 0.69
C ALA A 45 13.55 7.35 1.17
N ASN A 46 12.97 8.04 2.15
CA ASN A 46 13.38 9.39 2.55
C ASN A 46 13.54 10.36 1.36
N ASN A 47 12.70 10.20 0.35
CA ASN A 47 12.73 10.99 -0.89
C ASN A 47 11.32 11.49 -1.24
N LYS A 48 11.04 12.77 -0.97
CA LYS A 48 9.72 13.39 -1.18
C LYS A 48 9.28 13.47 -2.65
N LYS A 49 10.19 13.21 -3.59
CA LYS A 49 9.94 13.34 -5.04
C LYS A 49 9.87 11.99 -5.76
N LEU A 50 10.11 10.86 -5.08
CA LEU A 50 10.15 9.53 -5.69
C LEU A 50 8.78 9.16 -6.25
N ALA A 51 7.76 9.13 -5.41
CA ALA A 51 6.39 8.90 -5.82
C ALA A 51 5.61 10.22 -5.89
N LYS A 52 4.88 10.45 -6.99
CA LYS A 52 4.07 11.65 -7.17
C LYS A 52 2.87 11.65 -6.22
N VAL A 53 2.89 12.53 -5.24
CA VAL A 53 1.76 12.74 -4.32
C VAL A 53 0.74 13.66 -4.99
N GLY A 54 -0.49 13.21 -5.11
CA GLY A 54 -1.58 13.99 -5.71
C GLY A 54 -2.75 14.18 -4.76
N ASN A 55 -3.19 15.43 -4.59
CA ASN A 55 -4.37 15.77 -3.76
C ASN A 55 -5.72 15.53 -4.46
N SER A 56 -5.70 15.20 -5.76
CA SER A 56 -6.95 14.99 -6.53
C SER A 56 -7.29 13.49 -6.58
N PRO A 57 -8.53 13.10 -6.24
CA PRO A 57 -9.01 11.74 -6.38
C PRO A 57 -8.91 11.26 -7.84
N GLY A 58 -8.46 10.02 -8.04
CA GLY A 58 -8.43 9.41 -9.37
C GLY A 58 -7.15 9.62 -10.19
N LYS A 59 -6.05 10.10 -9.59
CA LYS A 59 -4.77 10.30 -10.32
C LYS A 59 -3.99 9.00 -10.56
N THR A 60 -4.01 8.06 -9.64
CA THR A 60 -3.31 6.79 -9.81
C THR A 60 -4.24 5.78 -10.48
N ARG A 61 -4.21 5.75 -11.83
CA ARG A 61 -4.96 4.81 -12.67
C ARG A 61 -4.08 3.67 -13.17
N SER A 62 -2.85 3.60 -12.70
CA SER A 62 -1.80 2.69 -13.11
C SER A 62 -1.21 1.98 -11.91
N ILE A 63 -0.59 0.85 -12.16
CA ILE A 63 0.30 0.18 -11.23
C ILE A 63 1.68 0.82 -11.39
N ASN A 64 2.24 1.36 -10.31
CA ASN A 64 3.53 2.05 -10.37
C ASN A 64 4.61 1.22 -9.70
N TYR A 65 5.68 0.95 -10.44
CA TYR A 65 6.82 0.17 -10.00
C TYR A 65 7.97 1.09 -9.57
N PHE A 66 8.52 0.79 -8.41
CA PHE A 66 9.72 1.42 -7.87
C PHE A 66 10.74 0.34 -7.59
N ASN A 67 11.92 0.43 -8.21
CA ASN A 67 13.05 -0.44 -7.94
C ASN A 67 13.76 0.04 -6.68
N ILE A 68 14.07 -0.87 -5.78
CA ILE A 68 14.78 -0.58 -4.56
C ILE A 68 16.09 -1.37 -4.59
N ASN A 69 17.20 -0.66 -4.76
CA ASN A 69 18.56 -1.19 -4.68
C ASN A 69 18.86 -2.36 -5.65
N ASN A 70 18.06 -2.55 -6.70
CA ASN A 70 18.05 -3.71 -7.59
C ASN A 70 17.80 -5.04 -6.88
N GLU A 71 17.19 -5.01 -5.69
CA GLU A 71 16.90 -6.19 -4.88
C GLU A 71 15.42 -6.57 -4.91
N PHE A 72 14.53 -5.58 -4.97
CA PHE A 72 13.08 -5.79 -4.98
C PHE A 72 12.29 -4.64 -5.61
N TYR A 73 11.04 -4.91 -5.92
CA TYR A 73 10.08 -3.88 -6.29
C TYR A 73 9.19 -3.49 -5.11
N LEU A 74 8.99 -2.19 -4.96
CA LEU A 74 7.89 -1.63 -4.20
C LEU A 74 6.83 -1.16 -5.21
N VAL A 75 5.59 -1.69 -5.11
CA VAL A 75 4.55 -1.49 -6.13
C VAL A 75 3.34 -0.77 -5.55
N ASP A 76 3.02 0.42 -6.08
CA ASP A 76 1.83 1.20 -5.71
C ASP A 76 0.66 0.82 -6.63
N LEU A 77 -0.32 0.09 -6.08
CA LEU A 77 -1.54 -0.23 -6.81
C LEU A 77 -2.51 0.95 -6.84
N PRO A 78 -3.36 1.04 -7.88
CA PRO A 78 -4.45 2.01 -7.92
C PRO A 78 -5.29 1.89 -6.65
N GLY A 79 -5.55 3.03 -5.99
CA GLY A 79 -6.44 3.02 -4.82
C GLY A 79 -7.87 2.68 -5.23
N TYR A 80 -8.64 2.08 -4.36
CA TYR A 80 -10.07 1.84 -4.57
C TYR A 80 -10.93 2.98 -3.97
N GLY A 81 -12.26 2.91 -4.17
CA GLY A 81 -13.22 3.87 -3.60
C GLY A 81 -13.35 5.19 -4.36
N TYR A 82 -13.04 5.18 -5.66
CA TYR A 82 -13.22 6.37 -6.51
C TYR A 82 -14.71 6.67 -6.76
N SER A 83 -15.22 7.79 -6.25
CA SER A 83 -16.60 8.24 -6.49
C SER A 83 -16.80 8.88 -7.87
N LYS A 84 -15.74 9.45 -8.47
CA LYS A 84 -15.81 10.26 -9.69
C LYS A 84 -15.42 9.55 -10.99
N MET A 85 -15.21 8.24 -10.96
CA MET A 85 -14.84 7.46 -12.15
C MET A 85 -16.06 6.81 -12.78
N SER A 86 -16.06 6.67 -14.10
CA SER A 86 -17.06 5.89 -14.81
C SER A 86 -17.02 4.41 -14.39
N LYS A 87 -18.11 3.68 -14.63
CA LYS A 87 -18.20 2.26 -14.33
C LYS A 87 -17.11 1.46 -15.09
N SER A 88 -16.95 1.75 -16.38
CA SER A 88 -15.94 1.10 -17.23
C SER A 88 -14.50 1.34 -16.77
N GLU A 89 -14.16 2.55 -16.34
CA GLU A 89 -12.83 2.85 -15.79
C GLU A 89 -12.56 2.06 -14.50
N LYS A 90 -13.57 1.94 -13.61
CA LYS A 90 -13.44 1.15 -12.38
C LYS A 90 -13.24 -0.33 -12.69
N GLU A 91 -13.99 -0.88 -13.63
CA GLU A 91 -13.87 -2.28 -14.07
C GLU A 91 -12.48 -2.56 -14.65
N ASN A 92 -11.94 -1.66 -15.48
CA ASN A 92 -10.61 -1.80 -16.04
C ASN A 92 -9.51 -1.79 -14.97
N ILE A 93 -9.60 -0.87 -14.00
CA ILE A 93 -8.63 -0.79 -12.89
C ILE A 93 -8.72 -2.02 -11.99
N ASN A 94 -9.93 -2.47 -11.65
CA ASN A 94 -10.12 -3.68 -10.86
C ASN A 94 -9.57 -4.90 -11.59
N SER A 95 -9.86 -5.05 -12.89
CA SER A 95 -9.31 -6.15 -13.71
C SER A 95 -7.79 -6.15 -13.76
N LEU A 96 -7.16 -4.97 -13.90
CA LEU A 96 -5.71 -4.84 -13.88
C LEU A 96 -5.12 -5.22 -12.52
N THR A 97 -5.70 -4.69 -11.44
CA THR A 97 -5.29 -4.94 -10.05
C THR A 97 -5.43 -6.42 -9.68
N ASN A 98 -6.58 -7.03 -9.96
CA ASN A 98 -6.82 -8.45 -9.69
C ASN A 98 -5.85 -9.32 -10.48
N SER A 99 -5.66 -9.03 -11.77
CA SER A 99 -4.71 -9.77 -12.59
C SER A 99 -3.28 -9.68 -12.07
N PHE A 100 -2.88 -8.54 -11.54
CA PHE A 100 -1.56 -8.37 -10.92
C PHE A 100 -1.42 -9.20 -9.65
N LEU A 101 -2.41 -9.14 -8.76
CA LEU A 101 -2.36 -9.83 -7.47
C LEU A 101 -2.50 -11.35 -7.60
N GLU A 102 -3.35 -11.83 -8.53
CA GLU A 102 -3.60 -13.28 -8.72
C GLU A 102 -2.50 -14.01 -9.47
N ASN A 103 -1.81 -13.34 -10.39
CA ASN A 103 -0.86 -13.99 -11.30
C ASN A 103 0.60 -13.63 -11.03
N ASN A 104 0.90 -12.94 -9.93
CA ASN A 104 2.25 -12.54 -9.59
C ASN A 104 2.80 -13.38 -8.43
N SER A 105 3.49 -14.48 -8.78
CA SER A 105 4.15 -15.38 -7.81
C SER A 105 5.33 -14.75 -7.07
N PHE A 106 5.75 -13.53 -7.44
CA PHE A 106 6.86 -12.81 -6.83
C PHE A 106 6.42 -11.87 -5.70
N ILE A 107 5.11 -11.78 -5.44
CA ILE A 107 4.59 -11.03 -4.29
C ILE A 107 5.06 -11.74 -3.01
N LYS A 108 5.90 -11.04 -2.26
CA LYS A 108 6.37 -11.49 -0.94
C LYS A 108 5.44 -11.02 0.17
N HIS A 109 4.96 -9.79 0.06
CA HIS A 109 4.14 -9.19 1.11
C HIS A 109 3.27 -8.05 0.59
N VAL A 110 2.11 -7.87 1.19
CA VAL A 110 1.21 -6.73 0.96
C VAL A 110 1.18 -5.82 2.18
N PHE A 111 1.43 -4.54 1.99
CA PHE A 111 1.14 -3.49 2.96
C PHE A 111 -0.24 -2.91 2.67
N PHE A 112 -1.19 -3.24 3.52
CA PHE A 112 -2.57 -2.78 3.40
C PHE A 112 -2.79 -1.51 4.20
N LEU A 113 -2.88 -0.35 3.52
CA LEU A 113 -2.99 0.95 4.16
C LEU A 113 -4.45 1.30 4.46
N VAL A 114 -4.70 1.67 5.71
CA VAL A 114 -5.96 2.26 6.19
C VAL A 114 -5.70 3.61 6.86
N ASP A 115 -6.67 4.52 6.82
CA ASP A 115 -6.56 5.82 7.51
C ASP A 115 -6.94 5.65 8.98
N ILE A 116 -5.98 5.77 9.90
CA ILE A 116 -6.15 5.53 11.34
C ILE A 116 -7.21 6.43 11.99
N ARG A 117 -7.57 7.54 11.35
CA ARG A 117 -8.54 8.52 11.86
C ARG A 117 -9.99 8.08 11.72
N HIS A 118 -10.24 7.04 10.93
CA HIS A 118 -11.57 6.56 10.57
C HIS A 118 -11.67 5.05 10.78
N GLU A 119 -12.88 4.59 10.97
CA GLU A 119 -13.18 3.17 10.93
C GLU A 119 -12.98 2.61 9.51
N PRO A 120 -12.53 1.36 9.35
CA PRO A 120 -12.47 0.70 8.06
C PRO A 120 -13.82 0.73 7.34
N THR A 121 -13.79 1.08 6.07
CA THR A 121 -14.98 1.09 5.22
C THR A 121 -15.33 -0.32 4.74
N VAL A 122 -16.54 -0.49 4.18
CA VAL A 122 -16.96 -1.75 3.56
C VAL A 122 -15.95 -2.20 2.47
N ASN A 123 -15.39 -1.25 1.72
CA ASN A 123 -14.38 -1.56 0.70
C ASN A 123 -13.04 -1.98 1.32
N ASP A 124 -12.65 -1.39 2.45
CA ASP A 124 -11.43 -1.80 3.18
C ASP A 124 -11.61 -3.24 3.67
N ARG A 125 -12.80 -3.56 4.21
CA ARG A 125 -13.15 -4.89 4.64
C ARG A 125 -13.09 -5.90 3.50
N ALA A 126 -13.81 -5.62 2.39
CA ALA A 126 -13.86 -6.50 1.24
C ALA A 126 -12.46 -6.79 0.64
N MET A 127 -11.57 -5.77 0.61
CA MET A 127 -10.21 -5.96 0.14
C MET A 127 -9.37 -6.80 1.10
N TYR A 128 -9.49 -6.59 2.41
CA TYR A 128 -8.77 -7.37 3.40
C TYR A 128 -9.22 -8.84 3.41
N ASP A 129 -10.55 -9.08 3.39
CA ASP A 129 -11.13 -10.42 3.31
C ASP A 129 -10.66 -11.15 2.03
N TRP A 130 -10.58 -10.44 0.90
CA TRP A 130 -10.06 -11.00 -0.35
C TRP A 130 -8.56 -11.37 -0.27
N LEU A 131 -7.72 -10.51 0.34
CA LEU A 131 -6.31 -10.83 0.56
C LEU A 131 -6.14 -12.07 1.45
N ALA A 132 -6.95 -12.17 2.50
CA ALA A 132 -6.95 -13.32 3.40
C ALA A 132 -7.42 -14.61 2.70
N GLU A 133 -8.49 -14.54 1.89
CA GLU A 133 -8.98 -15.68 1.09
C GLU A 133 -7.93 -16.21 0.11
N LYS A 134 -7.11 -15.31 -0.46
CA LYS A 134 -6.01 -15.66 -1.37
C LYS A 134 -4.71 -16.04 -0.64
N GLU A 135 -4.72 -16.09 0.68
CA GLU A 135 -3.56 -16.40 1.51
C GLU A 135 -2.33 -15.53 1.20
N ILE A 136 -2.55 -14.27 0.78
CA ILE A 136 -1.48 -13.34 0.48
C ILE A 136 -0.96 -12.73 1.79
N PRO A 137 0.33 -12.88 2.13
CA PRO A 137 0.89 -12.31 3.35
C PRO A 137 0.64 -10.79 3.42
N CYS A 138 0.07 -10.32 4.54
CA CYS A 138 -0.37 -8.95 4.67
C CYS A 138 0.00 -8.34 6.02
N THR A 139 0.36 -7.06 6.05
CA THR A 139 0.47 -6.24 7.25
C THR A 139 -0.39 -5.00 7.09
N ILE A 140 -1.23 -4.73 8.09
CA ILE A 140 -2.06 -3.53 8.10
C ILE A 140 -1.22 -2.34 8.55
N ILE A 141 -1.23 -1.29 7.72
CA ILE A 141 -0.58 0.00 8.00
C ILE A 141 -1.65 1.03 8.36
N ALA A 142 -1.78 1.32 9.65
CA ALA A 142 -2.68 2.35 10.16
C ALA A 142 -2.02 3.74 9.97
N ASN A 143 -2.23 4.33 8.78
CA ASN A 143 -1.53 5.54 8.33
C ASN A 143 -2.15 6.82 8.91
N LYS A 144 -1.36 7.92 8.88
CA LYS A 144 -1.66 9.26 9.40
C LYS A 144 -1.75 9.32 10.93
N ALA A 145 -0.92 8.52 11.61
CA ALA A 145 -0.87 8.44 13.06
C ALA A 145 -0.49 9.77 13.73
N ASP A 146 0.24 10.64 13.04
CA ASP A 146 0.57 12.00 13.50
C ASP A 146 -0.65 12.89 13.77
N LYS A 147 -1.80 12.56 13.24
CA LYS A 147 -3.06 13.31 13.42
C LYS A 147 -3.81 12.93 14.70
N LEU A 148 -3.31 11.95 15.46
CA LEU A 148 -3.96 11.45 16.67
C LEU A 148 -3.01 11.48 17.87
N SER A 149 -3.56 11.62 19.07
CA SER A 149 -2.81 11.41 20.31
C SER A 149 -2.52 9.90 20.52
N LYS A 150 -1.51 9.59 21.33
CA LYS A 150 -1.10 8.20 21.63
C LYS A 150 -2.27 7.32 22.05
N LEU A 151 -3.10 7.78 22.98
CA LEU A 151 -4.28 7.04 23.45
C LEU A 151 -5.29 6.79 22.31
N LYS A 152 -5.51 7.78 21.43
CA LYS A 152 -6.39 7.63 20.27
C LYS A 152 -5.83 6.65 19.25
N ILE A 153 -4.52 6.60 19.04
CA ILE A 153 -3.85 5.62 18.19
C ILE A 153 -4.15 4.20 18.69
N GLU A 154 -3.92 3.94 19.98
CA GLU A 154 -4.17 2.63 20.58
C GLU A 154 -5.64 2.17 20.43
N ASN A 155 -6.59 3.09 20.65
CA ASN A 155 -8.01 2.81 20.48
C ASN A 155 -8.40 2.56 19.03
N SER A 156 -7.84 3.35 18.09
CA SER A 156 -8.09 3.17 16.66
C SER A 156 -7.54 1.84 16.15
N ILE A 157 -6.35 1.41 16.61
CA ILE A 157 -5.77 0.10 16.26
C ILE A 157 -6.70 -1.02 16.72
N LYS A 158 -7.20 -0.99 17.96
CA LYS A 158 -8.16 -1.98 18.47
C LYS A 158 -9.44 -2.01 17.63
N THR A 159 -9.95 -0.84 17.23
CA THR A 159 -11.13 -0.74 16.37
C THR A 159 -10.88 -1.35 14.99
N ILE A 160 -9.75 -1.01 14.34
CA ILE A 160 -9.35 -1.56 13.05
C ILE A 160 -9.22 -3.08 13.15
N GLN A 161 -8.51 -3.59 14.15
CA GLN A 161 -8.34 -5.01 14.40
C GLN A 161 -9.67 -5.75 14.53
N LYS A 162 -10.58 -5.20 15.34
CA LYS A 162 -11.91 -5.79 15.54
C LYS A 162 -12.76 -5.78 14.27
N GLN A 163 -12.77 -4.68 13.53
CA GLN A 163 -13.64 -4.52 12.35
C GLN A 163 -13.15 -5.29 11.13
N LEU A 164 -11.84 -5.46 10.98
CA LEU A 164 -11.26 -6.28 9.92
C LEU A 164 -11.14 -7.76 10.32
N PHE A 165 -11.43 -8.13 11.57
CA PHE A 165 -11.15 -9.45 12.16
C PHE A 165 -9.68 -9.85 11.95
N ALA A 166 -8.79 -8.86 12.02
CA ALA A 166 -7.39 -9.07 11.73
C ALA A 166 -6.70 -9.83 12.88
N SER A 167 -6.00 -10.91 12.53
CA SER A 167 -5.04 -11.59 13.41
C SER A 167 -3.64 -10.99 13.28
N ASP A 168 -3.41 -10.21 12.23
CA ASP A 168 -2.10 -9.68 11.85
C ASP A 168 -1.70 -8.46 12.68
N ASP A 169 -0.39 -8.22 12.74
CA ASP A 169 0.16 -7.03 13.35
C ASP A 169 -0.28 -5.77 12.60
N ILE A 170 -0.67 -4.74 13.37
CA ILE A 170 -1.03 -3.43 12.83
C ILE A 170 0.09 -2.46 13.17
N ILE A 171 0.73 -1.88 12.15
CA ILE A 171 1.75 -0.86 12.32
C ILE A 171 1.12 0.53 12.23
N ALA A 172 1.15 1.30 13.33
CA ALA A 172 0.85 2.72 13.28
C ALA A 172 1.94 3.44 12.48
N PHE A 173 1.53 4.20 11.46
CA PHE A 173 2.47 4.83 10.52
C PHE A 173 2.16 6.31 10.29
N SER A 174 3.21 7.10 10.09
CA SER A 174 3.11 8.48 9.61
C SER A 174 4.26 8.83 8.67
N SER A 175 3.92 9.31 7.48
CA SER A 175 4.89 9.86 6.54
C SER A 175 5.48 11.18 7.01
N ASP A 176 4.75 11.95 7.83
CA ASP A 176 5.14 13.30 8.28
C ASP A 176 6.22 13.25 9.38
N ASN A 177 5.96 12.51 10.45
CA ASN A 177 6.87 12.39 11.60
C ASN A 177 7.71 11.11 11.64
N LYS A 178 7.60 10.26 10.57
CA LYS A 178 8.36 9.01 10.39
C LYS A 178 8.05 7.90 11.40
N THR A 179 6.96 7.99 12.15
CA THR A 179 6.48 6.90 13.00
C THR A 179 6.28 5.63 12.16
N GLY A 180 6.75 4.49 12.64
CA GLY A 180 6.56 3.18 12.02
C GLY A 180 7.46 2.87 10.82
N VAL A 181 8.28 3.82 10.33
CA VAL A 181 9.19 3.59 9.19
C VAL A 181 10.15 2.42 9.46
N GLU A 182 10.78 2.39 10.62
CA GLU A 182 11.72 1.31 10.98
C GLU A 182 11.04 -0.05 11.07
N ASN A 183 9.81 -0.10 11.62
CA ASN A 183 9.02 -1.34 11.70
C ASN A 183 8.71 -1.91 10.32
N VAL A 184 8.34 -1.04 9.36
CA VAL A 184 8.07 -1.47 7.98
C VAL A 184 9.33 -1.96 7.29
N ILE A 185 10.46 -1.26 7.44
CA ILE A 185 11.75 -1.68 6.86
C ILE A 185 12.20 -3.00 7.46
N LEU A 186 12.04 -3.20 8.77
CA LEU A 186 12.34 -4.48 9.41
C LEU A 186 11.44 -5.60 8.86
N LYS A 187 10.16 -5.31 8.66
CA LYS A 187 9.23 -6.28 8.05
C LYS A 187 9.67 -6.68 6.65
N ILE A 188 10.05 -5.71 5.79
CA ILE A 188 10.60 -5.99 4.47
C ILE A 188 11.82 -6.91 4.56
N LYS A 189 12.78 -6.60 5.44
CA LYS A 189 14.01 -7.40 5.61
C LYS A 189 13.76 -8.83 6.07
N ASN A 190 12.72 -9.05 6.86
CA ASN A 190 12.38 -10.38 7.37
C ASN A 190 11.67 -11.27 6.34
N GLU A 191 11.20 -10.70 5.23
CA GLU A 191 10.54 -11.43 4.13
C GLU A 191 11.52 -11.80 2.99
N PHE A 192 12.78 -11.44 3.13
CA PHE A 192 13.87 -11.89 2.27
C PHE A 192 14.48 -13.19 2.77
#